data_a1b8489c5e5c6f1e84f5e7674b448498
#
_entry.id   a1b8489c5e5c6f1e84f5e7674b448498
#
_cell.length_a   1.000
_cell.length_b   1.000
_cell.length_c   1.000
_cell.angle_alpha   90.00
_cell.angle_beta   90.00
_cell.angle_gamma   90.00
#
_symmetry.space_group_name_H-M   'P 1'
#
loop_
_entity.id
_entity.type
_entity.pdbx_description
1 polymer ?
#
loop_
_entity_poly.entity_id
_entity_poly.type
_entity_poly.pdbx_seq_one_letter_code
_entity_poly.pdbx_strand_id
1 'polypeptide(L)'
;METTKLSIEEYLEQDEKKDLLRLLTAGSVDDGKSTLIGRLLYDSKRIYDDQLQSLERDSRRIGKAGDHIDYSLLLDGLKAEREQGITIDVAYRYFSTNKRKFIIADTPGHEQYTRNMITGGSTANLAIILVDARNGILTQTHRHTYLVSLLGIKHIVLAVNKMDLVDFSKERYDSITSEYLKFAGSLGLDDILCIPLSALDGDNVVEKSSRTPWYEGPSLMEYLETVKIDRDINMDSFRFPVQYVLRPDLNFRGFSGKIASGVIHRGDTVMALPSGKTSRISRIVTYDGDLEYAFAPQCVTVTLEDEIDLSRGEMLVKPEDRPFSGHHFKAMTVWMDETRMDRNKAFFLKQTTNTTRAHIGEIDFRVDVNTLEQMHSDGLALNEVGLVHISTSSVLMYDSYRDNKATGAFIIIDPVSNFTSGVGMIIGPDDEAAGSGSGSLVIDMAALGIEAGHYDAIEKACAYMRSKGIDVKCKK
;
A
#
# COMPACT_ATOMS: atom_id res chain seq x y z
N MET A 1 -8.00 -43.78 -0.75
CA MET A 1 -6.95 -43.09 -1.50
C MET A 1 -5.73 -43.01 -0.61
N GLU A 2 -4.66 -43.76 -0.95
CA GLU A 2 -3.40 -43.70 -0.20
C GLU A 2 -2.82 -42.31 -0.31
N THR A 3 -2.79 -41.58 0.80
CA THR A 3 -2.02 -40.33 0.93
C THR A 3 -0.54 -40.71 0.90
N THR A 4 0.10 -40.56 -0.24
CA THR A 4 1.55 -40.67 -0.38
C THR A 4 2.16 -39.67 0.59
N LYS A 5 2.79 -40.14 1.68
CA LYS A 5 3.53 -39.29 2.59
C LYS A 5 4.73 -38.75 1.83
N LEU A 6 4.69 -37.48 1.46
CA LEU A 6 5.85 -36.76 0.92
C LEU A 6 7.01 -36.84 1.91
N SER A 7 8.22 -36.91 1.43
CA SER A 7 9.40 -36.71 2.27
C SER A 7 9.40 -35.26 2.81
N ILE A 8 10.13 -35.02 3.91
CA ILE A 8 10.26 -33.69 4.48
C ILE A 8 10.85 -32.70 3.45
N GLU A 9 11.81 -33.18 2.65
CA GLU A 9 12.46 -32.36 1.60
C GLU A 9 11.48 -32.00 0.48
N GLU A 10 10.70 -32.96 -0.02
CA GLU A 10 9.66 -32.71 -1.03
C GLU A 10 8.57 -31.79 -0.51
N TYR A 11 8.19 -31.92 0.77
CA TYR A 11 7.23 -31.03 1.41
C TYR A 11 7.75 -29.59 1.48
N LEU A 12 9.01 -29.39 1.90
CA LEU A 12 9.64 -28.06 2.00
C LEU A 12 9.77 -27.43 0.62
N GLU A 13 10.20 -28.17 -0.39
CA GLU A 13 10.32 -27.69 -1.77
C GLU A 13 8.96 -27.28 -2.36
N GLN A 14 7.90 -28.04 -2.09
CA GLN A 14 6.54 -27.68 -2.49
C GLN A 14 6.04 -26.46 -1.71
N ASP A 15 6.35 -26.36 -0.42
CA ASP A 15 5.92 -25.23 0.41
C ASP A 15 6.62 -23.94 0.01
N GLU A 16 7.89 -23.97 -0.38
CA GLU A 16 8.62 -22.82 -0.90
C GLU A 16 8.04 -22.28 -2.20
N LYS A 17 7.54 -23.14 -3.06
CA LYS A 17 6.94 -22.77 -4.36
C LYS A 17 5.51 -22.23 -4.25
N LYS A 18 4.87 -22.32 -3.08
CA LYS A 18 3.51 -21.79 -2.88
C LYS A 18 3.50 -20.27 -2.97
N ASP A 19 2.55 -19.76 -3.72
CA ASP A 19 2.25 -18.34 -3.80
C ASP A 19 1.74 -17.78 -2.45
N LEU A 20 1.97 -16.50 -2.20
CA LEU A 20 1.60 -15.81 -0.95
C LEU A 20 0.55 -14.74 -1.21
N LEU A 21 -0.65 -14.93 -0.66
CA LEU A 21 -1.70 -13.92 -0.65
C LEU A 21 -1.72 -13.15 0.67
N ARG A 22 -1.60 -11.83 0.58
CA ARG A 22 -1.81 -10.93 1.70
C ARG A 22 -3.21 -10.36 1.61
N LEU A 23 -3.99 -10.55 2.65
CA LEU A 23 -5.37 -10.07 2.69
C LEU A 23 -5.64 -9.22 3.93
N LEU A 24 -6.52 -8.25 3.75
CA LEU A 24 -7.02 -7.34 4.76
C LEU A 24 -8.46 -7.70 5.07
N THR A 25 -8.85 -7.73 6.35
CA THR A 25 -10.26 -7.77 6.74
C THR A 25 -10.71 -6.41 7.24
N ALA A 26 -11.81 -5.91 6.71
CA ALA A 26 -12.42 -4.63 7.06
C ALA A 26 -13.94 -4.78 7.25
N GLY A 27 -14.55 -3.92 8.03
CA GLY A 27 -15.98 -3.95 8.34
C GLY A 27 -16.25 -3.25 9.66
N SER A 28 -17.52 -2.96 9.95
CA SER A 28 -17.91 -2.29 11.20
C SER A 28 -17.64 -3.18 12.42
N VAL A 29 -17.72 -2.58 13.59
CA VAL A 29 -17.73 -3.34 14.84
C VAL A 29 -18.91 -4.32 14.80
N ASP A 30 -18.69 -5.53 15.26
CA ASP A 30 -19.66 -6.63 15.28
C ASP A 30 -20.08 -7.21 13.92
N ASP A 31 -19.51 -6.82 12.79
CA ASP A 31 -19.75 -7.47 11.50
C ASP A 31 -19.20 -8.91 11.43
N GLY A 32 -18.40 -9.32 12.41
CA GLY A 32 -17.89 -10.70 12.55
C GLY A 32 -16.52 -10.93 11.93
N LYS A 33 -15.67 -9.90 11.82
CA LYS A 33 -14.29 -10.01 11.31
C LYS A 33 -13.48 -11.07 12.06
N SER A 34 -13.37 -10.93 13.37
CA SER A 34 -12.61 -11.88 14.20
C SER A 34 -13.20 -13.29 14.15
N THR A 35 -14.53 -13.42 14.08
CA THR A 35 -15.20 -14.73 13.91
C THR A 35 -14.80 -15.37 12.58
N LEU A 36 -14.82 -14.61 11.48
CA LEU A 36 -14.44 -15.11 10.15
C LEU A 36 -12.98 -15.56 10.10
N ILE A 37 -12.07 -14.73 10.63
CA ILE A 37 -10.63 -15.08 10.66
C ILE A 37 -10.40 -16.32 11.52
N GLY A 38 -10.98 -16.34 12.71
CA GLY A 38 -10.89 -17.50 13.61
C GLY A 38 -11.45 -18.76 12.96
N ARG A 39 -12.55 -18.66 12.22
CA ARG A 39 -13.13 -19.76 11.46
C ARG A 39 -12.20 -20.25 10.34
N LEU A 40 -11.62 -19.34 9.55
CA LEU A 40 -10.65 -19.69 8.52
C LEU A 40 -9.44 -20.43 9.10
N LEU A 41 -8.91 -19.96 10.23
CA LEU A 41 -7.80 -20.61 10.93
C LEU A 41 -8.19 -22.00 11.45
N TYR A 42 -9.38 -22.13 12.04
CA TYR A 42 -9.89 -23.39 12.59
C TYR A 42 -10.09 -24.42 11.48
N ASP A 43 -10.81 -24.08 10.42
CA ASP A 43 -11.16 -25.02 9.35
C ASP A 43 -9.94 -25.37 8.46
N SER A 44 -8.90 -24.51 8.43
CA SER A 44 -7.63 -24.84 7.75
C SER A 44 -6.82 -25.94 8.46
N LYS A 45 -7.29 -26.46 9.60
CA LYS A 45 -6.66 -27.53 10.41
C LYS A 45 -5.21 -27.24 10.83
N ARG A 46 -4.88 -25.96 11.05
CA ARG A 46 -3.55 -25.49 11.46
C ARG A 46 -3.50 -25.03 12.91
N ILE A 47 -4.55 -25.31 13.68
CA ILE A 47 -4.59 -25.08 15.12
C ILE A 47 -4.04 -26.32 15.81
N TYR A 48 -3.11 -26.15 16.73
CA TYR A 48 -2.58 -27.22 17.54
C TYR A 48 -3.64 -27.73 18.54
N ASP A 49 -3.59 -29.03 18.88
CA ASP A 49 -4.60 -29.67 19.73
C ASP A 49 -4.73 -29.00 21.11
N ASP A 50 -3.65 -28.47 21.66
CA ASP A 50 -3.63 -27.74 22.93
C ASP A 50 -4.36 -26.39 22.82
N GLN A 51 -4.19 -25.69 21.70
CA GLN A 51 -4.91 -24.45 21.40
C GLN A 51 -6.41 -24.71 21.20
N LEU A 52 -6.75 -25.81 20.53
CA LEU A 52 -8.13 -26.22 20.32
C LEU A 52 -8.84 -26.51 21.65
N GLN A 53 -8.21 -27.28 22.54
CA GLN A 53 -8.75 -27.56 23.87
C GLN A 53 -8.87 -26.30 24.74
N SER A 54 -7.94 -25.37 24.61
CA SER A 54 -8.02 -24.08 25.28
C SER A 54 -9.19 -23.24 24.75
N LEU A 55 -9.35 -23.19 23.42
CA LEU A 55 -10.44 -22.49 22.75
C LEU A 55 -11.82 -23.01 23.20
N GLU A 56 -12.02 -24.32 23.22
CA GLU A 56 -13.28 -24.94 23.67
C GLU A 56 -13.58 -24.63 25.15
N ARG A 57 -12.55 -24.66 26.01
CA ARG A 57 -12.68 -24.32 27.43
C ARG A 57 -13.02 -22.86 27.64
N ASP A 58 -12.30 -21.98 26.94
CA ASP A 58 -12.47 -20.53 27.08
C ASP A 58 -13.79 -20.09 26.44
N SER A 59 -14.22 -20.71 25.35
CA SER A 59 -15.51 -20.49 24.71
C SER A 59 -16.68 -20.75 25.66
N ARG A 60 -16.62 -21.84 26.43
CA ARG A 60 -17.63 -22.17 27.44
C ARG A 60 -17.62 -21.23 28.64
N ARG A 61 -16.47 -20.63 28.96
CA ARG A 61 -16.29 -19.78 30.15
C ARG A 61 -16.59 -18.31 29.91
N ILE A 62 -16.13 -17.75 28.78
CA ILE A 62 -16.13 -16.32 28.48
C ILE A 62 -16.63 -16.00 27.07
N GLY A 63 -16.89 -17.03 26.24
CA GLY A 63 -17.32 -16.86 24.85
C GLY A 63 -18.68 -16.16 24.75
N LYS A 64 -18.86 -15.41 23.66
CA LYS A 64 -20.09 -14.66 23.36
C LYS A 64 -20.97 -15.37 22.30
N ALA A 65 -20.54 -16.52 21.78
CA ALA A 65 -21.21 -17.27 20.71
C ALA A 65 -22.29 -18.25 21.18
N GLY A 66 -22.76 -18.14 22.42
CA GLY A 66 -23.78 -19.06 22.98
C GLY A 66 -23.24 -20.49 23.09
N ASP A 67 -23.97 -21.45 22.52
CA ASP A 67 -23.57 -22.88 22.53
C ASP A 67 -22.49 -23.21 21.47
N HIS A 68 -22.14 -22.27 20.58
CA HIS A 68 -21.11 -22.43 19.55
C HIS A 68 -19.73 -22.11 20.09
N ILE A 69 -18.69 -22.61 19.42
CA ILE A 69 -17.30 -22.22 19.68
C ILE A 69 -17.12 -20.76 19.28
N ASP A 70 -16.59 -19.96 20.20
CA ASP A 70 -16.26 -18.56 19.91
C ASP A 70 -14.87 -18.45 19.26
N TYR A 71 -14.86 -18.48 17.93
CA TYR A 71 -13.64 -18.43 17.14
C TYR A 71 -12.87 -17.10 17.31
N SER A 72 -13.52 -16.03 17.77
CA SER A 72 -12.85 -14.74 17.99
C SER A 72 -11.76 -14.84 19.06
N LEU A 73 -11.92 -15.73 20.04
CA LEU A 73 -10.94 -15.96 21.11
C LEU A 73 -9.58 -16.49 20.61
N LEU A 74 -9.51 -17.01 19.38
CA LEU A 74 -8.23 -17.36 18.73
C LEU A 74 -7.38 -16.13 18.38
N LEU A 75 -8.00 -14.97 18.26
CA LEU A 75 -7.40 -13.74 17.77
C LEU A 75 -7.03 -12.76 18.87
N ASP A 76 -7.75 -12.79 19.98
CA ASP A 76 -7.60 -11.84 21.09
C ASP A 76 -6.22 -11.97 21.74
N GLY A 77 -5.27 -11.19 21.23
CA GLY A 77 -3.88 -11.18 21.71
C GLY A 77 -3.64 -10.25 22.90
N LEU A 78 -4.25 -9.07 22.88
CA LEU A 78 -4.07 -8.05 23.89
C LEU A 78 -5.13 -8.16 25.00
N LYS A 79 -4.72 -7.95 26.26
CA LYS A 79 -5.67 -7.93 27.38
C LYS A 79 -6.77 -6.88 27.20
N ALA A 80 -6.42 -5.72 26.66
CA ALA A 80 -7.37 -4.64 26.37
C ALA A 80 -8.40 -5.02 25.28
N GLU A 81 -7.98 -5.78 24.26
CA GLU A 81 -8.87 -6.30 23.22
C GLU A 81 -9.90 -7.28 23.79
N ARG A 82 -9.43 -8.19 24.67
CA ARG A 82 -10.31 -9.14 25.37
C ARG A 82 -11.32 -8.45 26.30
N GLU A 83 -10.89 -7.42 27.03
CA GLU A 83 -11.74 -6.68 27.96
C GLU A 83 -12.78 -5.84 27.22
N GLN A 84 -12.42 -5.23 26.09
CA GLN A 84 -13.30 -4.37 25.31
C GLN A 84 -14.07 -5.13 24.21
N GLY A 85 -13.56 -6.29 23.78
CA GLY A 85 -14.14 -7.09 22.70
C GLY A 85 -14.02 -6.42 21.32
N ILE A 86 -12.97 -5.61 21.12
CA ILE A 86 -12.68 -4.92 19.85
C ILE A 86 -11.22 -5.11 19.49
N THR A 87 -10.90 -5.17 18.20
CA THR A 87 -9.54 -5.09 17.68
C THR A 87 -9.03 -3.65 17.80
N ILE A 88 -7.87 -3.43 18.41
CA ILE A 88 -7.27 -2.11 18.62
C ILE A 88 -6.10 -1.89 17.66
N ASP A 89 -5.21 -2.86 17.54
CA ASP A 89 -4.03 -2.79 16.69
C ASP A 89 -4.11 -3.78 15.52
N VAL A 90 -3.23 -3.63 14.53
CA VAL A 90 -3.15 -4.59 13.42
C VAL A 90 -2.52 -5.88 13.90
N ALA A 91 -3.26 -6.96 13.82
CA ALA A 91 -2.75 -8.30 14.08
C ALA A 91 -2.53 -9.06 12.77
N TYR A 92 -1.32 -9.58 12.58
CA TYR A 92 -1.03 -10.43 11.44
C TYR A 92 -1.16 -11.90 11.81
N ARG A 93 -1.94 -12.64 11.03
CA ARG A 93 -2.15 -14.08 11.19
C ARG A 93 -1.68 -14.81 9.94
N TYR A 94 -1.05 -15.96 10.16
CA TYR A 94 -0.41 -16.74 9.11
C TYR A 94 -1.05 -18.11 9.06
N PHE A 95 -1.46 -18.53 7.89
CA PHE A 95 -1.86 -19.90 7.66
C PHE A 95 -1.52 -20.33 6.22
N SER A 96 -1.59 -21.60 5.92
CA SER A 96 -1.37 -22.11 4.58
C SER A 96 -2.30 -23.28 4.30
N THR A 97 -2.73 -23.40 3.06
CA THR A 97 -3.37 -24.60 2.53
C THR A 97 -2.35 -25.40 1.71
N ASN A 98 -2.80 -26.47 1.09
CA ASN A 98 -1.93 -27.21 0.18
C ASN A 98 -1.58 -26.42 -1.09
N LYS A 99 -2.36 -25.39 -1.44
CA LYS A 99 -2.22 -24.59 -2.67
C LYS A 99 -1.51 -23.26 -2.45
N ARG A 100 -1.75 -22.57 -1.32
CA ARG A 100 -1.30 -21.18 -1.11
C ARG A 100 -0.97 -20.88 0.34
N LYS A 101 -0.08 -19.91 0.55
CA LYS A 101 0.19 -19.28 1.86
C LYS A 101 -0.62 -17.99 2.00
N PHE A 102 -1.02 -17.68 3.23
CA PHE A 102 -1.84 -16.51 3.53
C PHE A 102 -1.27 -15.71 4.70
N ILE A 103 -1.33 -14.40 4.56
CA ILE A 103 -1.14 -13.46 5.66
C ILE A 103 -2.42 -12.64 5.77
N ILE A 104 -3.10 -12.72 6.90
CA ILE A 104 -4.28 -11.92 7.19
C ILE A 104 -3.86 -10.74 8.06
N ALA A 105 -4.13 -9.52 7.62
CA ALA A 105 -4.10 -8.34 8.44
C ALA A 105 -5.50 -8.12 9.03
N ASP A 106 -5.68 -8.47 10.31
CA ASP A 106 -6.89 -8.14 11.06
C ASP A 106 -6.83 -6.67 11.46
N THR A 107 -7.81 -5.89 11.04
CA THR A 107 -7.82 -4.46 11.27
C THR A 107 -9.03 -4.01 12.09
N PRO A 108 -8.84 -2.98 12.94
CA PRO A 108 -9.93 -2.43 13.73
C PRO A 108 -11.08 -1.92 12.86
N GLY A 109 -12.32 -2.16 13.32
CA GLY A 109 -13.53 -1.63 12.66
C GLY A 109 -13.89 -0.21 13.08
N HIS A 110 -13.28 0.31 14.13
CA HIS A 110 -13.62 1.62 14.71
C HIS A 110 -12.90 2.76 13.99
N GLU A 111 -13.58 3.89 13.76
CA GLU A 111 -13.03 5.03 13.00
C GLU A 111 -11.74 5.61 13.60
N GLN A 112 -11.60 5.59 14.92
CA GLN A 112 -10.42 6.09 15.63
C GLN A 112 -9.13 5.33 15.26
N TYR A 113 -9.26 4.13 14.72
CA TYR A 113 -8.14 3.25 14.34
C TYR A 113 -7.92 3.17 12.83
N THR A 114 -8.44 4.13 12.05
CA THR A 114 -8.26 4.19 10.58
C THR A 114 -6.79 4.09 10.17
N ARG A 115 -5.88 4.71 10.93
CA ARG A 115 -4.41 4.60 10.70
C ARG A 115 -3.91 3.15 10.71
N ASN A 116 -4.48 2.32 11.59
CA ASN A 116 -4.10 0.92 11.69
C ASN A 116 -4.60 0.13 10.48
N MET A 117 -5.81 0.44 9.98
CA MET A 117 -6.32 -0.14 8.74
C MET A 117 -5.42 0.19 7.54
N ILE A 118 -4.95 1.43 7.42
CA ILE A 118 -4.04 1.84 6.34
C ILE A 118 -2.71 1.09 6.44
N THR A 119 -2.18 0.95 7.65
CA THR A 119 -0.95 0.19 7.90
C THR A 119 -1.11 -1.28 7.46
N GLY A 120 -2.19 -1.95 7.89
CA GLY A 120 -2.48 -3.34 7.50
C GLY A 120 -2.75 -3.50 6.01
N GLY A 121 -3.47 -2.55 5.41
CA GLY A 121 -3.84 -2.57 4.00
C GLY A 121 -2.72 -2.21 3.03
N SER A 122 -1.66 -1.53 3.49
CA SER A 122 -0.58 -1.04 2.61
C SER A 122 0.15 -2.14 1.84
N THR A 123 0.15 -3.36 2.36
CA THR A 123 0.78 -4.53 1.72
C THR A 123 -0.22 -5.57 1.22
N ALA A 124 -1.51 -5.34 1.39
CA ALA A 124 -2.56 -6.28 1.02
C ALA A 124 -2.77 -6.32 -0.50
N ASN A 125 -2.98 -7.53 -1.01
CA ASN A 125 -3.38 -7.78 -2.39
C ASN A 125 -4.90 -7.85 -2.54
N LEU A 126 -5.60 -8.27 -1.47
CA LEU A 126 -7.03 -8.49 -1.45
C LEU A 126 -7.64 -7.92 -0.17
N ALA A 127 -8.82 -7.33 -0.25
CA ALA A 127 -9.59 -6.89 0.90
C ALA A 127 -10.90 -7.69 1.02
N ILE A 128 -11.18 -8.18 2.23
CA ILE A 128 -12.48 -8.76 2.59
C ILE A 128 -13.24 -7.68 3.37
N ILE A 129 -14.30 -7.15 2.79
CA ILE A 129 -15.19 -6.19 3.43
C ILE A 129 -16.41 -6.95 3.94
N LEU A 130 -16.55 -7.01 5.27
CA LEU A 130 -17.68 -7.66 5.92
C LEU A 130 -18.84 -6.70 6.11
N VAL A 131 -20.03 -7.21 5.91
CA VAL A 131 -21.30 -6.52 6.14
C VAL A 131 -22.26 -7.45 6.87
N ASP A 132 -22.81 -7.02 7.99
CA ASP A 132 -23.87 -7.76 8.69
C ASP A 132 -25.16 -7.70 7.86
N ALA A 133 -25.67 -8.85 7.45
CA ALA A 133 -26.86 -8.96 6.61
C ALA A 133 -28.12 -8.28 7.21
N ARG A 134 -28.20 -8.16 8.55
CA ARG A 134 -29.30 -7.46 9.23
C ARG A 134 -29.26 -5.96 9.00
N ASN A 135 -28.03 -5.38 9.10
CA ASN A 135 -27.85 -3.93 9.06
C ASN A 135 -27.69 -3.40 7.63
N GLY A 136 -27.06 -4.18 6.73
CA GLY A 136 -26.71 -3.74 5.37
C GLY A 136 -25.50 -2.80 5.35
N ILE A 137 -25.44 -1.96 4.33
CA ILE A 137 -24.34 -1.04 4.12
C ILE A 137 -24.40 0.11 5.12
N LEU A 138 -23.32 0.31 5.86
CA LEU A 138 -23.18 1.36 6.86
C LEU A 138 -22.14 2.41 6.42
N THR A 139 -22.11 3.54 7.09
CA THR A 139 -21.10 4.59 6.87
C THR A 139 -19.68 4.04 6.97
N GLN A 140 -19.42 3.12 7.90
CA GLN A 140 -18.12 2.47 8.03
C GLN A 140 -17.77 1.60 6.81
N THR A 141 -18.76 0.96 6.19
CA THR A 141 -18.57 0.18 4.96
C THR A 141 -18.10 1.10 3.83
N HIS A 142 -18.72 2.27 3.66
CA HIS A 142 -18.31 3.28 2.69
C HIS A 142 -16.87 3.74 2.95
N ARG A 143 -16.55 4.08 4.20
CA ARG A 143 -15.21 4.53 4.61
C ARG A 143 -14.14 3.49 4.31
N HIS A 144 -14.38 2.24 4.71
CA HIS A 144 -13.43 1.16 4.48
C HIS A 144 -13.23 0.88 2.99
N THR A 145 -14.31 0.89 2.20
CA THR A 145 -14.23 0.73 0.75
C THR A 145 -13.43 1.86 0.09
N TYR A 146 -13.65 3.10 0.52
CA TYR A 146 -12.87 4.25 0.05
C TYR A 146 -11.38 4.11 0.37
N LEU A 147 -11.03 3.72 1.59
CA LEU A 147 -9.63 3.52 1.99
C LEU A 147 -8.99 2.35 1.22
N VAL A 148 -9.71 1.27 0.97
CA VAL A 148 -9.27 0.14 0.13
C VAL A 148 -8.99 0.62 -1.30
N SER A 149 -9.88 1.44 -1.88
CA SER A 149 -9.67 2.08 -3.18
C SER A 149 -8.42 2.97 -3.18
N LEU A 150 -8.28 3.82 -2.17
CA LEU A 150 -7.12 4.72 -2.03
C LEU A 150 -5.79 3.95 -1.93
N LEU A 151 -5.78 2.82 -1.22
CA LEU A 151 -4.64 1.91 -1.13
C LEU A 151 -4.40 1.10 -2.41
N GLY A 152 -5.26 1.27 -3.43
CA GLY A 152 -5.14 0.61 -4.71
C GLY A 152 -5.24 -0.92 -4.61
N ILE A 153 -5.99 -1.45 -3.65
CA ILE A 153 -6.28 -2.88 -3.55
C ILE A 153 -7.33 -3.20 -4.62
N LYS A 154 -6.97 -4.08 -5.57
CA LYS A 154 -7.81 -4.35 -6.73
C LYS A 154 -8.86 -5.44 -6.48
N HIS A 155 -8.50 -6.47 -5.74
CA HIS A 155 -9.35 -7.62 -5.47
C HIS A 155 -10.16 -7.40 -4.18
N ILE A 156 -11.48 -7.38 -4.30
CA ILE A 156 -12.37 -7.15 -3.17
C ILE A 156 -13.36 -8.30 -3.05
N VAL A 157 -13.52 -8.80 -1.83
CA VAL A 157 -14.61 -9.70 -1.45
C VAL A 157 -15.57 -8.92 -0.56
N LEU A 158 -16.81 -8.76 -1.02
CA LEU A 158 -17.91 -8.36 -0.16
C LEU A 158 -18.46 -9.60 0.54
N ALA A 159 -18.15 -9.77 1.80
CA ALA A 159 -18.66 -10.86 2.63
C ALA A 159 -19.95 -10.43 3.32
N VAL A 160 -21.10 -10.82 2.78
CA VAL A 160 -22.40 -10.58 3.41
C VAL A 160 -22.59 -11.63 4.50
N ASN A 161 -22.17 -11.26 5.71
CA ASN A 161 -22.09 -12.15 6.86
C ASN A 161 -23.37 -12.20 7.69
N LYS A 162 -23.48 -13.21 8.54
CA LYS A 162 -24.64 -13.49 9.40
C LYS A 162 -25.93 -13.73 8.61
N MET A 163 -25.79 -14.40 7.47
CA MET A 163 -26.95 -14.81 6.66
C MET A 163 -27.90 -15.75 7.41
N ASP A 164 -27.38 -16.48 8.39
CA ASP A 164 -28.15 -17.29 9.34
C ASP A 164 -29.22 -16.48 10.13
N LEU A 165 -28.96 -15.21 10.40
CA LEU A 165 -29.86 -14.33 11.14
C LEU A 165 -30.93 -13.65 10.25
N VAL A 166 -30.88 -13.90 8.95
CA VAL A 166 -31.90 -13.44 7.96
C VAL A 166 -32.39 -14.58 7.10
N ASP A 167 -32.39 -15.81 7.64
CA ASP A 167 -32.89 -17.03 7.01
C ASP A 167 -32.34 -17.28 5.60
N PHE A 168 -31.06 -16.89 5.35
CA PHE A 168 -30.37 -16.97 4.05
C PHE A 168 -31.18 -16.36 2.89
N SER A 169 -31.92 -15.26 3.17
CA SER A 169 -32.76 -14.58 2.19
C SER A 169 -31.95 -14.06 1.00
N LYS A 170 -32.31 -14.52 -0.20
CA LYS A 170 -31.74 -14.05 -1.46
C LYS A 170 -32.06 -12.58 -1.70
N GLU A 171 -33.27 -12.14 -1.40
CA GLU A 171 -33.70 -10.75 -1.59
C GLU A 171 -32.88 -9.80 -0.76
N ARG A 172 -32.54 -10.19 0.49
CA ARG A 172 -31.72 -9.38 1.37
C ARG A 172 -30.29 -9.28 0.84
N TYR A 173 -29.73 -10.40 0.39
CA TYR A 173 -28.42 -10.45 -0.24
C TYR A 173 -28.36 -9.59 -1.51
N ASP A 174 -29.32 -9.74 -2.43
CA ASP A 174 -29.38 -8.98 -3.68
C ASP A 174 -29.48 -7.46 -3.43
N SER A 175 -30.26 -7.06 -2.42
CA SER A 175 -30.37 -5.65 -2.02
C SER A 175 -29.03 -5.06 -1.56
N ILE A 176 -28.32 -5.76 -0.66
CA ILE A 176 -27.03 -5.31 -0.12
C ILE A 176 -25.97 -5.26 -1.23
N THR A 177 -25.89 -6.31 -2.04
CA THR A 177 -24.88 -6.39 -3.10
C THR A 177 -25.11 -5.34 -4.19
N SER A 178 -26.34 -5.08 -4.57
CA SER A 178 -26.68 -4.05 -5.55
C SER A 178 -26.30 -2.65 -5.06
N GLU A 179 -26.59 -2.32 -3.80
CA GLU A 179 -26.21 -1.06 -3.18
C GLU A 179 -24.71 -0.89 -3.12
N TYR A 180 -23.99 -1.93 -2.67
CA TYR A 180 -22.54 -1.91 -2.55
C TYR A 180 -21.85 -1.75 -3.91
N LEU A 181 -22.24 -2.55 -4.91
CA LEU A 181 -21.63 -2.50 -6.25
C LEU A 181 -21.81 -1.15 -6.92
N LYS A 182 -22.96 -0.49 -6.73
CA LYS A 182 -23.21 0.87 -7.22
C LYS A 182 -22.22 1.87 -6.59
N PHE A 183 -22.02 1.78 -5.28
CA PHE A 183 -21.07 2.65 -4.56
C PHE A 183 -19.63 2.37 -4.98
N ALA A 184 -19.19 1.12 -4.96
CA ALA A 184 -17.83 0.72 -5.30
C ALA A 184 -17.48 1.06 -6.76
N GLY A 185 -18.44 0.93 -7.69
CA GLY A 185 -18.28 1.36 -9.08
C GLY A 185 -18.01 2.86 -9.23
N SER A 186 -18.56 3.72 -8.36
CA SER A 186 -18.24 5.16 -8.34
C SER A 186 -16.80 5.46 -7.93
N LEU A 187 -16.13 4.51 -7.27
CA LEU A 187 -14.71 4.57 -6.89
C LEU A 187 -13.79 3.89 -7.92
N GLY A 188 -14.34 3.37 -9.02
CA GLY A 188 -13.57 2.65 -10.05
C GLY A 188 -13.10 1.27 -9.61
N LEU A 189 -13.83 0.62 -8.71
CA LEU A 189 -13.56 -0.73 -8.25
C LEU A 189 -14.43 -1.72 -9.03
N ASP A 190 -13.80 -2.56 -9.86
CA ASP A 190 -14.51 -3.44 -10.80
C ASP A 190 -14.37 -4.93 -10.45
N ASP A 191 -13.30 -5.33 -9.76
CA ASP A 191 -13.05 -6.74 -9.38
C ASP A 191 -13.60 -7.03 -7.97
N ILE A 192 -14.91 -7.24 -7.90
CA ILE A 192 -15.63 -7.46 -6.63
C ILE A 192 -16.37 -8.78 -6.69
N LEU A 193 -16.05 -9.69 -5.78
CA LEU A 193 -16.82 -10.91 -5.55
C LEU A 193 -17.68 -10.76 -4.31
N CYS A 194 -18.99 -10.96 -4.47
CA CYS A 194 -19.94 -10.94 -3.35
C CYS A 194 -20.23 -12.38 -2.90
N ILE A 195 -20.07 -12.65 -1.60
CA ILE A 195 -20.28 -13.99 -1.02
C ILE A 195 -21.27 -13.89 0.15
N PRO A 196 -22.43 -14.61 0.10
CA PRO A 196 -23.29 -14.76 1.26
C PRO A 196 -22.71 -15.80 2.20
N LEU A 197 -22.43 -15.45 3.46
CA LEU A 197 -21.81 -16.39 4.39
C LEU A 197 -22.37 -16.28 5.81
N SER A 198 -22.14 -17.33 6.60
CA SER A 198 -22.20 -17.32 8.06
C SER A 198 -20.84 -17.72 8.60
N ALA A 199 -20.11 -16.75 9.14
CA ALA A 199 -18.80 -17.02 9.75
C ALA A 199 -18.93 -17.93 11.00
N LEU A 200 -20.05 -17.85 11.71
CA LEU A 200 -20.31 -18.66 12.89
C LEU A 200 -20.57 -20.13 12.53
N ASP A 201 -21.47 -20.36 11.57
CA ASP A 201 -21.86 -21.72 11.15
C ASP A 201 -20.91 -22.33 10.11
N GLY A 202 -20.15 -21.49 9.37
CA GLY A 202 -19.20 -21.90 8.36
C GLY A 202 -19.76 -21.96 6.94
N ASP A 203 -20.99 -21.48 6.71
CA ASP A 203 -21.60 -21.47 5.38
C ASP A 203 -20.82 -20.61 4.40
N ASN A 204 -20.47 -21.18 3.27
CA ASN A 204 -19.67 -20.56 2.20
C ASN A 204 -18.29 -20.01 2.65
N VAL A 205 -17.80 -20.41 3.82
CA VAL A 205 -16.47 -20.02 4.28
C VAL A 205 -15.41 -20.92 3.64
N VAL A 206 -15.39 -22.21 3.95
CA VAL A 206 -14.48 -23.20 3.34
C VAL A 206 -15.21 -24.04 2.30
N GLU A 207 -16.38 -24.54 2.63
CA GLU A 207 -17.23 -25.33 1.74
C GLU A 207 -18.48 -24.55 1.35
N LYS A 208 -19.04 -24.89 0.18
CA LYS A 208 -20.31 -24.30 -0.28
C LYS A 208 -21.46 -24.76 0.62
N SER A 209 -22.34 -23.82 0.95
CA SER A 209 -23.50 -24.10 1.77
C SER A 209 -24.67 -24.65 0.98
N SER A 210 -25.34 -25.67 1.53
CA SER A 210 -26.63 -26.15 1.02
C SER A 210 -27.78 -25.19 1.36
N ARG A 211 -27.60 -24.26 2.30
CA ARG A 211 -28.61 -23.27 2.73
C ARG A 211 -28.73 -22.09 1.76
N THR A 212 -27.77 -21.93 0.84
CA THR A 212 -27.77 -20.90 -0.22
C THR A 212 -27.79 -21.54 -1.62
N PRO A 213 -28.78 -22.36 -1.99
CA PRO A 213 -28.79 -23.06 -3.27
C PRO A 213 -28.87 -22.11 -4.48
N TRP A 214 -29.24 -20.87 -4.26
CA TRP A 214 -29.33 -19.80 -5.25
C TRP A 214 -27.95 -19.11 -5.50
N TYR A 215 -26.95 -19.40 -4.69
CA TYR A 215 -25.60 -18.86 -4.87
C TYR A 215 -24.73 -19.85 -5.65
N GLU A 216 -24.32 -19.46 -6.85
CA GLU A 216 -23.52 -20.32 -7.75
C GLU A 216 -22.01 -20.03 -7.65
N GLY A 217 -21.60 -18.97 -6.95
CA GLY A 217 -20.20 -18.56 -6.79
C GLY A 217 -19.36 -19.53 -5.98
N PRO A 218 -18.06 -19.29 -5.85
CA PRO A 218 -17.15 -20.09 -5.03
C PRO A 218 -17.38 -19.84 -3.53
N SER A 219 -16.90 -20.75 -2.68
CA SER A 219 -16.71 -20.43 -1.26
C SER A 219 -15.58 -19.41 -1.08
N LEU A 220 -15.51 -18.77 0.09
CA LEU A 220 -14.45 -17.81 0.36
C LEU A 220 -13.05 -18.44 0.21
N MET A 221 -12.83 -19.61 0.81
CA MET A 221 -11.53 -20.30 0.72
C MET A 221 -11.19 -20.68 -0.73
N GLU A 222 -12.17 -21.19 -1.50
CA GLU A 222 -11.95 -21.53 -2.90
C GLU A 222 -11.49 -20.31 -3.72
N TYR A 223 -12.12 -19.15 -3.49
CA TYR A 223 -11.70 -17.91 -4.13
C TYR A 223 -10.31 -17.46 -3.69
N LEU A 224 -10.02 -17.46 -2.39
CA LEU A 224 -8.70 -17.07 -1.86
C LEU A 224 -7.56 -17.95 -2.39
N GLU A 225 -7.83 -19.24 -2.65
CA GLU A 225 -6.86 -20.17 -3.23
C GLU A 225 -6.64 -19.97 -4.74
N THR A 226 -7.59 -19.36 -5.45
CA THR A 226 -7.60 -19.32 -6.92
C THR A 226 -7.43 -17.92 -7.52
N VAL A 227 -7.69 -16.85 -6.74
CA VAL A 227 -7.51 -15.46 -7.21
C VAL A 227 -6.08 -15.21 -7.68
N LYS A 228 -5.92 -14.61 -8.86
CA LYS A 228 -4.62 -14.34 -9.47
C LYS A 228 -4.16 -12.93 -9.13
N ILE A 229 -3.06 -12.81 -8.42
CA ILE A 229 -2.44 -11.56 -7.98
C ILE A 229 -1.14 -11.23 -8.71
N ASP A 230 -0.68 -12.10 -9.59
CA ASP A 230 0.55 -11.96 -10.38
C ASP A 230 0.53 -10.72 -11.30
N ARG A 231 -0.65 -10.29 -11.73
CA ARG A 231 -0.85 -9.09 -12.57
C ARG A 231 -0.87 -7.77 -11.80
N ASP A 232 -0.75 -7.80 -10.48
CA ASP A 232 -0.77 -6.59 -9.65
C ASP A 232 0.58 -5.88 -9.61
N ILE A 233 1.66 -6.58 -9.97
CA ILE A 233 3.01 -6.02 -10.04
C ILE A 233 3.25 -5.50 -11.46
N ASN A 234 3.68 -4.25 -11.56
CA ASN A 234 4.13 -3.68 -12.83
C ASN A 234 5.42 -4.39 -13.26
N MET A 235 5.37 -5.14 -14.35
CA MET A 235 6.51 -5.88 -14.89
C MET A 235 7.17 -5.18 -16.09
N ASP A 236 6.59 -4.07 -16.58
CA ASP A 236 7.06 -3.35 -17.75
C ASP A 236 8.12 -2.32 -17.41
N SER A 237 7.88 -1.54 -16.35
CA SER A 237 8.75 -0.43 -15.93
C SER A 237 9.76 -0.88 -14.90
N PHE A 238 11.05 -0.93 -15.25
CA PHE A 238 12.10 -1.32 -14.31
C PHE A 238 12.44 -0.19 -13.33
N ARG A 239 12.30 -0.47 -12.04
CA ARG A 239 12.65 0.43 -10.93
C ARG A 239 13.45 -0.31 -9.88
N PHE A 240 14.67 0.13 -9.63
CA PHE A 240 15.55 -0.47 -8.63
C PHE A 240 16.10 0.61 -7.68
N PRO A 241 15.38 0.94 -6.60
CA PRO A 241 15.87 1.83 -5.56
C PRO A 241 17.08 1.20 -4.84
N VAL A 242 18.21 1.91 -4.82
CA VAL A 242 19.41 1.43 -4.14
C VAL A 242 19.25 1.58 -2.64
N GLN A 243 19.37 0.46 -1.93
CA GLN A 243 19.27 0.41 -0.47
C GLN A 243 20.64 0.42 0.21
N TYR A 244 21.61 -0.24 -0.39
CA TYR A 244 22.94 -0.37 0.18
C TYR A 244 23.99 -0.50 -0.92
N VAL A 245 25.16 0.09 -0.71
CA VAL A 245 26.33 -0.07 -1.59
C VAL A 245 27.29 -1.03 -0.91
N LEU A 246 27.51 -2.19 -1.50
CA LEU A 246 28.37 -3.25 -0.99
C LEU A 246 29.73 -3.18 -1.65
N ARG A 247 30.78 -3.00 -0.86
CA ARG A 247 32.18 -2.97 -1.32
C ARG A 247 33.07 -3.75 -0.34
N PRO A 248 33.02 -5.09 -0.36
CA PRO A 248 33.80 -5.93 0.55
C PRO A 248 35.30 -5.88 0.26
N ASP A 249 35.70 -5.64 -1.00
CA ASP A 249 37.06 -5.56 -1.47
C ASP A 249 37.20 -4.58 -2.64
N LEU A 250 38.43 -4.44 -3.19
CA LEU A 250 38.72 -3.51 -4.29
C LEU A 250 38.12 -3.95 -5.65
N ASN A 251 37.80 -5.23 -5.80
CA ASN A 251 37.34 -5.81 -7.08
C ASN A 251 35.84 -5.95 -7.17
N PHE A 252 35.13 -5.69 -6.06
CA PHE A 252 33.66 -5.82 -6.01
C PHE A 252 33.00 -4.52 -5.56
N ARG A 253 32.14 -3.96 -6.42
CA ARG A 253 31.23 -2.88 -6.08
C ARG A 253 29.82 -3.26 -6.51
N GLY A 254 28.97 -3.57 -5.55
CA GLY A 254 27.60 -3.99 -5.78
C GLY A 254 26.60 -2.99 -5.20
N PHE A 255 25.46 -2.86 -5.86
CA PHE A 255 24.33 -2.04 -5.45
C PHE A 255 23.20 -2.98 -5.06
N SER A 256 22.92 -3.06 -3.77
CA SER A 256 21.90 -3.97 -3.22
C SER A 256 20.57 -3.24 -3.07
N GLY A 257 19.48 -3.91 -3.42
CA GLY A 257 18.14 -3.36 -3.29
C GLY A 257 17.07 -4.40 -3.60
N LYS A 258 15.82 -3.98 -3.44
CA LYS A 258 14.65 -4.72 -3.89
C LYS A 258 14.18 -4.14 -5.22
N ILE A 259 13.99 -4.98 -6.22
CA ILE A 259 13.37 -4.56 -7.48
C ILE A 259 11.93 -4.16 -7.16
N ALA A 260 11.61 -2.88 -7.34
CA ALA A 260 10.29 -2.32 -7.05
C ALA A 260 9.28 -2.69 -8.14
N SER A 261 9.74 -2.72 -9.39
CA SER A 261 8.95 -3.13 -10.57
C SER A 261 9.87 -3.54 -11.72
N GLY A 262 9.30 -4.24 -12.71
CA GLY A 262 9.95 -4.62 -13.96
C GLY A 262 10.89 -5.81 -13.86
N VAL A 263 11.61 -6.02 -14.94
CA VAL A 263 12.58 -7.10 -15.13
C VAL A 263 13.89 -6.52 -15.61
N ILE A 264 15.00 -7.07 -15.12
CA ILE A 264 16.36 -6.72 -15.52
C ILE A 264 17.15 -7.97 -15.91
N HIS A 265 17.91 -7.90 -16.99
CA HIS A 265 18.79 -8.96 -17.46
C HIS A 265 20.26 -8.53 -17.31
N ARG A 266 21.14 -9.50 -17.22
CA ARG A 266 22.56 -9.28 -17.38
C ARG A 266 22.84 -8.70 -18.75
N GLY A 267 23.68 -7.65 -18.83
CA GLY A 267 23.99 -6.92 -20.06
C GLY A 267 23.01 -5.79 -20.42
N ASP A 268 21.85 -5.67 -19.73
CA ASP A 268 20.92 -4.56 -19.95
C ASP A 268 21.60 -3.22 -19.64
N THR A 269 21.30 -2.21 -20.45
CA THR A 269 21.71 -0.83 -20.17
C THR A 269 20.78 -0.23 -19.12
N VAL A 270 21.36 0.36 -18.10
CA VAL A 270 20.64 1.06 -17.04
C VAL A 270 21.15 2.49 -16.87
N MET A 271 20.31 3.34 -16.34
CA MET A 271 20.60 4.74 -16.01
C MET A 271 20.49 4.93 -14.50
N ALA A 272 21.50 5.57 -13.91
CA ALA A 272 21.48 6.01 -12.52
C ALA A 272 20.80 7.38 -12.41
N LEU A 273 19.77 7.47 -11.60
CA LEU A 273 19.07 8.72 -11.30
C LEU A 273 19.41 9.19 -9.87
N PRO A 274 19.59 10.52 -9.66
CA PRO A 274 19.29 11.63 -10.59
C PRO A 274 20.42 11.99 -11.54
N SER A 275 21.61 11.35 -11.48
CA SER A 275 22.81 11.77 -12.22
C SER A 275 22.66 11.65 -13.76
N GLY A 276 21.79 10.76 -14.25
CA GLY A 276 21.61 10.49 -15.67
C GLY A 276 22.73 9.66 -16.32
N LYS A 277 23.73 9.22 -15.54
CA LYS A 277 24.82 8.37 -16.05
C LYS A 277 24.32 6.98 -16.40
N THR A 278 24.77 6.43 -17.50
CA THR A 278 24.40 5.10 -17.97
C THR A 278 25.56 4.11 -17.84
N SER A 279 25.23 2.86 -17.58
CA SER A 279 26.16 1.73 -17.58
C SER A 279 25.40 0.45 -17.94
N ARG A 280 26.10 -0.69 -18.03
CA ARG A 280 25.49 -2.00 -18.23
C ARG A 280 25.54 -2.84 -16.97
N ILE A 281 24.53 -3.69 -16.79
CA ILE A 281 24.52 -4.70 -15.72
C ILE A 281 25.58 -5.76 -16.05
N SER A 282 26.63 -5.82 -15.21
CA SER A 282 27.67 -6.84 -15.34
C SER A 282 27.24 -8.17 -14.72
N ARG A 283 26.70 -8.14 -13.49
CA ARG A 283 26.23 -9.32 -12.76
C ARG A 283 24.99 -8.98 -11.94
N ILE A 284 24.13 -10.00 -11.73
CA ILE A 284 23.01 -9.98 -10.80
C ILE A 284 23.30 -11.06 -9.75
N VAL A 285 23.63 -10.65 -8.54
CA VAL A 285 24.17 -11.52 -7.50
C VAL A 285 23.14 -11.76 -6.41
N THR A 286 22.96 -13.03 -6.03
CA THR A 286 22.17 -13.47 -4.88
C THR A 286 23.03 -14.33 -3.95
N TYR A 287 22.45 -14.78 -2.83
CA TYR A 287 23.13 -15.68 -1.92
C TYR A 287 23.46 -17.03 -2.60
N ASP A 288 22.56 -17.52 -3.46
CA ASP A 288 22.69 -18.82 -4.15
C ASP A 288 23.54 -18.75 -5.43
N GLY A 289 24.02 -17.56 -5.80
CA GLY A 289 24.84 -17.34 -6.97
C GLY A 289 24.35 -16.23 -7.89
N ASP A 290 24.93 -16.17 -9.09
CA ASP A 290 24.58 -15.18 -10.11
C ASP A 290 23.36 -15.62 -10.91
N LEU A 291 22.50 -14.65 -11.21
CA LEU A 291 21.32 -14.81 -12.05
C LEU A 291 21.53 -14.19 -13.43
N GLU A 292 20.93 -14.78 -14.46
CA GLU A 292 20.89 -14.17 -15.80
C GLU A 292 19.83 -13.05 -15.88
N TYR A 293 18.77 -13.14 -15.09
CA TYR A 293 17.74 -12.10 -14.95
C TYR A 293 17.14 -12.10 -13.57
N ALA A 294 16.56 -10.95 -13.19
CA ALA A 294 15.79 -10.80 -11.98
C ALA A 294 14.57 -9.90 -12.22
N PHE A 295 13.55 -10.05 -11.38
CA PHE A 295 12.27 -9.35 -11.52
C PHE A 295 11.69 -8.94 -10.17
N ALA A 296 10.72 -8.05 -10.20
CA ALA A 296 10.03 -7.63 -8.98
C ALA A 296 9.21 -8.79 -8.37
N PRO A 297 9.26 -8.97 -7.06
CA PRO A 297 9.88 -8.13 -6.02
C PRO A 297 11.19 -8.72 -5.44
N GLN A 298 12.04 -9.33 -6.25
CA GLN A 298 13.28 -9.96 -5.78
C GLN A 298 14.26 -8.95 -5.17
N CYS A 299 14.98 -9.39 -4.13
CA CYS A 299 16.10 -8.68 -3.54
C CYS A 299 17.41 -9.18 -4.13
N VAL A 300 18.15 -8.29 -4.79
CA VAL A 300 19.37 -8.65 -5.50
C VAL A 300 20.47 -7.61 -5.27
N THR A 301 21.71 -7.99 -5.58
CA THR A 301 22.83 -7.06 -5.71
C THR A 301 23.27 -7.02 -7.16
N VAL A 302 23.21 -5.84 -7.78
CA VAL A 302 23.67 -5.64 -9.16
C VAL A 302 25.06 -5.02 -9.17
N THR A 303 25.93 -5.45 -10.08
CA THR A 303 27.20 -4.81 -10.39
C THR A 303 27.13 -4.20 -11.78
N LEU A 304 27.84 -3.10 -11.99
CA LEU A 304 27.87 -2.38 -13.23
C LEU A 304 29.23 -2.55 -13.93
N GLU A 305 29.27 -2.40 -15.25
CA GLU A 305 30.52 -2.46 -16.02
C GLU A 305 31.40 -1.24 -15.77
N ASP A 306 30.78 -0.06 -15.60
CA ASP A 306 31.48 1.19 -15.35
C ASP A 306 31.42 1.59 -13.87
N GLU A 307 32.44 2.26 -13.39
CA GLU A 307 32.44 2.88 -12.07
C GLU A 307 31.66 4.20 -12.11
N ILE A 308 30.34 4.14 -11.87
CA ILE A 308 29.51 5.32 -11.72
C ILE A 308 29.17 5.57 -10.25
N ASP A 309 29.03 6.84 -9.88
CA ASP A 309 28.54 7.19 -8.55
C ASP A 309 27.05 6.89 -8.45
N LEU A 310 26.73 6.04 -7.50
CA LEU A 310 25.39 5.63 -7.18
C LEU A 310 25.33 5.29 -5.69
N SER A 311 24.37 5.87 -4.98
CA SER A 311 24.27 5.81 -3.52
C SER A 311 22.90 5.36 -3.07
N ARG A 312 22.77 5.04 -1.76
CA ARG A 312 21.46 4.81 -1.15
C ARG A 312 20.55 6.02 -1.37
N GLY A 313 19.30 5.75 -1.75
CA GLY A 313 18.29 6.77 -2.04
C GLY A 313 18.21 7.14 -3.51
N GLU A 314 19.18 6.72 -4.32
CA GLU A 314 19.17 6.85 -5.77
C GLU A 314 18.57 5.61 -6.42
N MET A 315 18.33 5.64 -7.73
CA MET A 315 17.57 4.60 -8.43
C MET A 315 18.23 4.23 -9.76
N LEU A 316 18.27 2.93 -10.07
CA LEU A 316 18.56 2.44 -11.41
C LEU A 316 17.24 2.21 -12.16
N VAL A 317 17.21 2.67 -13.40
CA VAL A 317 16.06 2.55 -14.32
C VAL A 317 16.54 2.20 -15.72
N LYS A 318 15.63 1.81 -16.63
CA LYS A 318 15.96 1.73 -18.05
C LYS A 318 15.97 3.15 -18.66
N PRO A 319 16.93 3.49 -19.53
CA PRO A 319 17.07 4.84 -20.08
C PRO A 319 15.83 5.36 -20.85
N GLU A 320 15.11 4.44 -21.50
CA GLU A 320 13.90 4.69 -22.29
C GLU A 320 12.64 4.85 -21.45
N ASP A 321 12.66 4.39 -20.18
CA ASP A 321 11.50 4.39 -19.30
C ASP A 321 11.87 4.95 -17.93
N ARG A 322 11.69 6.26 -17.77
CA ARG A 322 12.09 7.00 -16.57
C ARG A 322 10.87 7.35 -15.73
N PRO A 323 11.00 7.26 -14.39
CA PRO A 323 10.01 7.81 -13.47
C PRO A 323 9.99 9.35 -13.56
N PHE A 324 8.99 9.95 -12.95
CA PHE A 324 9.03 11.39 -12.66
C PHE A 324 10.21 11.70 -11.74
N SER A 325 10.76 12.89 -11.89
CA SER A 325 11.89 13.36 -11.08
C SER A 325 11.72 14.84 -10.78
N GLY A 326 11.70 15.20 -9.50
CA GLY A 326 11.48 16.60 -9.13
C GLY A 326 11.40 16.82 -7.62
N HIS A 327 11.20 18.10 -7.29
CA HIS A 327 11.05 18.56 -5.91
C HIS A 327 9.59 18.77 -5.49
N HIS A 328 8.67 18.88 -6.46
CA HIS A 328 7.28 19.25 -6.23
C HIS A 328 6.35 18.18 -6.80
N PHE A 329 5.40 17.74 -6.01
CA PHE A 329 4.40 16.77 -6.45
C PHE A 329 3.11 16.89 -5.63
N LYS A 330 2.00 16.41 -6.21
CA LYS A 330 0.71 16.29 -5.54
C LYS A 330 0.51 14.87 -5.02
N ALA A 331 -0.05 14.73 -3.83
CA ALA A 331 -0.31 13.44 -3.22
C ALA A 331 -1.62 13.42 -2.42
N MET A 332 -2.36 12.33 -2.54
CA MET A 332 -3.38 12.00 -1.53
C MET A 332 -2.69 11.60 -0.25
N THR A 333 -2.96 12.33 0.82
CA THR A 333 -2.31 12.13 2.11
C THR A 333 -3.34 11.82 3.19
N VAL A 334 -3.05 10.79 3.99
CA VAL A 334 -3.80 10.47 5.19
C VAL A 334 -3.01 10.92 6.40
N TRP A 335 -3.60 11.77 7.22
CA TRP A 335 -2.95 12.27 8.42
C TRP A 335 -3.15 11.29 9.58
N MET A 336 -2.07 10.93 10.25
CA MET A 336 -2.04 9.88 11.29
C MET A 336 -1.67 10.41 12.68
N ASP A 337 -1.28 11.68 12.77
CA ASP A 337 -0.91 12.32 14.02
C ASP A 337 -2.14 12.86 14.76
N GLU A 338 -2.13 12.79 16.07
CA GLU A 338 -3.17 13.39 16.92
C GLU A 338 -3.16 14.92 16.84
N THR A 339 -1.96 15.48 16.61
CA THR A 339 -1.79 16.91 16.35
C THR A 339 -2.18 17.23 14.92
N ARG A 340 -3.04 18.23 14.75
CA ARG A 340 -3.42 18.71 13.40
C ARG A 340 -2.19 19.10 12.58
N MET A 341 -2.22 18.83 11.30
CA MET A 341 -1.18 19.18 10.34
C MET A 341 -0.85 20.67 10.41
N ASP A 342 0.42 20.98 10.67
CA ASP A 342 0.95 22.35 10.63
C ASP A 342 1.78 22.51 9.35
N ARG A 343 1.28 23.32 8.43
CA ARG A 343 1.92 23.62 7.13
C ARG A 343 3.20 24.46 7.26
N ASN A 344 3.40 25.13 8.38
CA ASN A 344 4.63 25.91 8.64
C ASN A 344 5.78 25.04 9.15
N LYS A 345 5.50 23.79 9.52
CA LYS A 345 6.47 22.84 10.03
C LYS A 345 7.15 22.10 8.90
N ALA A 346 8.48 21.96 9.00
CA ALA A 346 9.22 21.03 8.15
C ALA A 346 9.15 19.63 8.72
N PHE A 347 8.92 18.65 7.85
CA PHE A 347 8.89 17.22 8.17
C PHE A 347 10.05 16.50 7.51
N PHE A 348 10.33 15.26 7.93
CA PHE A 348 11.03 14.32 7.08
C PHE A 348 10.03 13.56 6.22
N LEU A 349 10.38 13.34 4.97
CA LEU A 349 9.66 12.49 4.05
C LEU A 349 10.56 11.32 3.66
N LYS A 350 10.04 10.10 3.83
CA LYS A 350 10.73 8.88 3.42
C LYS A 350 9.96 8.20 2.30
N GLN A 351 10.60 8.09 1.15
CA GLN A 351 10.09 7.43 -0.05
C GLN A 351 11.11 6.38 -0.48
N THR A 352 10.71 5.14 -0.63
CA THR A 352 11.61 4.01 -0.89
C THR A 352 12.81 4.00 0.08
N THR A 353 14.02 4.21 -0.42
CA THR A 353 15.27 4.25 0.35
C THR A 353 15.76 5.67 0.62
N ASN A 354 15.08 6.69 0.06
CA ASN A 354 15.42 8.10 0.22
C ASN A 354 14.71 8.71 1.44
N THR A 355 15.40 9.58 2.15
CA THR A 355 14.82 10.40 3.23
C THR A 355 15.28 11.84 3.04
N THR A 356 14.33 12.74 2.93
CA THR A 356 14.57 14.17 2.67
C THR A 356 13.70 15.03 3.57
N ARG A 357 14.03 16.33 3.70
CA ARG A 357 13.15 17.30 4.33
C ARG A 357 12.03 17.65 3.34
N ALA A 358 10.83 17.83 3.87
CA ALA A 358 9.66 18.19 3.10
C ALA A 358 8.83 19.25 3.80
N HIS A 359 8.16 20.07 3.01
CA HIS A 359 7.13 21.00 3.44
C HIS A 359 5.80 20.65 2.77
N ILE A 360 4.74 20.74 3.55
CA ILE A 360 3.38 20.58 3.07
C ILE A 360 2.87 21.96 2.64
N GLY A 361 2.59 22.09 1.38
CA GLY A 361 2.10 23.34 0.77
C GLY A 361 0.59 23.52 0.91
N GLU A 362 -0.06 23.86 -0.18
CA GLU A 362 -1.49 23.99 -0.26
C GLU A 362 -2.22 22.66 -0.17
N ILE A 363 -3.44 22.69 0.32
CA ILE A 363 -4.37 21.56 0.35
C ILE A 363 -5.48 21.89 -0.63
N ASP A 364 -5.55 21.18 -1.75
CA ASP A 364 -6.60 21.42 -2.75
C ASP A 364 -7.97 21.15 -2.15
N PHE A 365 -8.10 20.01 -1.48
CA PHE A 365 -9.32 19.64 -0.76
C PHE A 365 -9.04 18.55 0.29
N ARG A 366 -9.93 18.45 1.25
CA ARG A 366 -10.10 17.33 2.16
C ARG A 366 -11.32 16.52 1.73
N VAL A 367 -11.23 15.20 1.81
CA VAL A 367 -12.35 14.30 1.49
C VAL A 367 -13.11 13.95 2.78
N ASP A 368 -14.41 14.16 2.79
CA ASP A 368 -15.27 13.51 3.77
C ASP A 368 -15.42 12.03 3.40
N VAL A 369 -14.79 11.15 4.18
CA VAL A 369 -14.77 9.70 3.89
C VAL A 369 -16.14 9.02 4.01
N ASN A 370 -17.15 9.72 4.51
CA ASN A 370 -18.52 9.20 4.65
C ASN A 370 -19.39 9.56 3.44
N THR A 371 -19.25 10.81 2.94
CA THR A 371 -20.05 11.34 1.82
C THR A 371 -19.27 11.38 0.52
N LEU A 372 -17.93 11.24 0.56
CA LEU A 372 -16.96 11.44 -0.52
C LEU A 372 -16.93 12.88 -1.07
N GLU A 373 -17.54 13.82 -0.37
CA GLU A 373 -17.52 15.22 -0.76
C GLU A 373 -16.14 15.84 -0.52
N GLN A 374 -15.73 16.67 -1.45
CA GLN A 374 -14.50 17.45 -1.35
C GLN A 374 -14.79 18.77 -0.64
N MET A 375 -14.06 19.05 0.42
CA MET A 375 -14.22 20.24 1.24
C MET A 375 -12.91 21.02 1.31
N HIS A 376 -13.01 22.34 1.34
CA HIS A 376 -11.85 23.19 1.59
C HIS A 376 -11.28 22.93 3.00
N SER A 377 -9.96 22.88 3.12
CA SER A 377 -9.27 22.74 4.41
C SER A 377 -7.89 23.38 4.35
N ASP A 378 -7.46 23.98 5.44
CA ASP A 378 -6.13 24.56 5.63
C ASP A 378 -5.17 23.64 6.41
N GLY A 379 -5.63 22.47 6.83
CA GLY A 379 -4.87 21.44 7.52
C GLY A 379 -5.68 20.16 7.70
N LEU A 380 -5.02 19.03 7.88
CA LEU A 380 -5.66 17.74 8.13
C LEU A 380 -5.57 17.37 9.62
N ALA A 381 -6.66 16.89 10.18
CA ALA A 381 -6.72 16.28 11.50
C ALA A 381 -6.51 14.76 11.41
N LEU A 382 -6.39 14.09 12.57
CA LEU A 382 -6.24 12.62 12.65
C LEU A 382 -7.29 11.90 11.79
N ASN A 383 -6.84 10.95 10.97
CA ASN A 383 -7.64 10.12 10.08
C ASN A 383 -8.30 10.88 8.90
N GLU A 384 -8.02 12.16 8.73
CA GLU A 384 -8.49 12.91 7.56
C GLU A 384 -7.61 12.61 6.33
N VAL A 385 -8.26 12.66 5.17
CA VAL A 385 -7.65 12.41 3.86
C VAL A 385 -7.78 13.67 3.01
N GLY A 386 -6.69 14.10 2.37
CA GLY A 386 -6.72 15.27 1.50
C GLY A 386 -5.68 15.21 0.39
N LEU A 387 -5.92 15.97 -0.66
CA LEU A 387 -4.97 16.20 -1.73
C LEU A 387 -4.07 17.38 -1.34
N VAL A 388 -2.78 17.10 -1.19
CA VAL A 388 -1.79 18.07 -0.72
C VAL A 388 -0.66 18.28 -1.72
N HIS A 389 -0.15 19.50 -1.77
CA HIS A 389 1.07 19.85 -2.48
C HIS A 389 2.27 19.61 -1.56
N ILE A 390 3.28 18.94 -2.04
CA ILE A 390 4.48 18.65 -1.27
C ILE A 390 5.71 19.15 -2.01
N SER A 391 6.59 19.83 -1.25
CA SER A 391 7.91 20.23 -1.72
C SER A 391 9.01 19.56 -0.91
N THR A 392 10.07 19.11 -1.56
CA THR A 392 11.20 18.39 -0.96
C THR A 392 12.53 19.09 -1.19
N SER A 393 13.44 19.00 -0.21
CA SER A 393 14.78 19.58 -0.32
C SER A 393 15.69 18.86 -1.32
N SER A 394 15.47 17.56 -1.52
CA SER A 394 16.20 16.73 -2.49
C SER A 394 15.26 16.29 -3.60
N VAL A 395 15.81 16.10 -4.80
CA VAL A 395 15.07 15.50 -5.90
C VAL A 395 14.61 14.10 -5.51
N LEU A 396 13.34 13.80 -5.72
CA LEU A 396 12.79 12.45 -5.62
C LEU A 396 12.53 11.86 -7.01
N MET A 397 12.75 10.56 -7.13
CA MET A 397 12.39 9.76 -8.29
C MET A 397 11.17 8.92 -7.91
N TYR A 398 10.04 9.13 -8.59
CA TYR A 398 8.77 8.53 -8.23
C TYR A 398 7.89 8.26 -9.45
N ASP A 399 7.04 7.27 -9.33
CA ASP A 399 5.92 7.04 -10.24
C ASP A 399 4.62 7.46 -9.54
N SER A 400 3.51 7.54 -10.28
CA SER A 400 2.21 7.64 -9.61
C SER A 400 1.96 6.39 -8.77
N TYR A 401 1.29 6.53 -7.63
CA TYR A 401 0.95 5.39 -6.77
C TYR A 401 0.08 4.36 -7.50
N ARG A 402 -0.73 4.81 -8.44
CA ARG A 402 -1.58 3.95 -9.27
C ARG A 402 -0.74 3.04 -10.17
N ASP A 403 0.36 3.55 -10.73
CA ASP A 403 1.20 2.81 -11.67
C ASP A 403 2.23 1.95 -10.94
N ASN A 404 2.77 2.46 -9.83
CA ASN A 404 3.74 1.73 -9.01
C ASN A 404 3.64 2.11 -7.53
N LYS A 405 2.99 1.27 -6.75
CA LYS A 405 2.82 1.50 -5.30
C LYS A 405 4.15 1.65 -4.56
N ALA A 406 5.18 0.93 -4.95
CA ALA A 406 6.47 0.91 -4.25
C ALA A 406 7.22 2.23 -4.38
N THR A 407 7.17 2.88 -5.55
CA THR A 407 7.84 4.15 -5.80
C THR A 407 6.91 5.35 -5.66
N GLY A 408 5.58 5.13 -5.66
CA GLY A 408 4.56 6.16 -5.51
C GLY A 408 4.09 6.39 -4.09
N ALA A 409 4.58 5.65 -3.09
CA ALA A 409 4.22 5.81 -1.68
C ALA A 409 5.32 6.48 -0.88
N PHE A 410 4.92 7.25 0.14
CA PHE A 410 5.85 7.82 1.12
C PHE A 410 5.21 7.92 2.50
N ILE A 411 6.06 8.12 3.51
CA ILE A 411 5.63 8.49 4.87
C ILE A 411 6.16 9.86 5.24
N ILE A 412 5.37 10.58 6.02
CA ILE A 412 5.71 11.87 6.65
C ILE A 412 6.09 11.58 8.10
N ILE A 413 7.26 12.03 8.51
CA ILE A 413 7.83 11.76 9.83
C ILE A 413 8.05 13.09 10.54
N ASP A 414 7.56 13.20 11.76
CA ASP A 414 7.84 14.33 12.63
C ASP A 414 9.32 14.35 13.03
N PRO A 415 10.06 15.45 12.79
CA PRO A 415 11.49 15.50 13.06
C PRO A 415 11.86 15.52 14.55
N VAL A 416 10.89 15.79 15.44
CA VAL A 416 11.11 15.88 16.89
C VAL A 416 10.81 14.55 17.57
N SER A 417 9.61 14.01 17.33
CA SER A 417 9.15 12.76 17.94
C SER A 417 9.65 11.50 17.19
N ASN A 418 10.02 11.63 15.91
CA ASN A 418 10.28 10.54 14.98
C ASN A 418 9.07 9.61 14.73
N PHE A 419 7.86 10.05 15.07
CA PHE A 419 6.64 9.32 14.76
C PHE A 419 6.19 9.59 13.32
N THR A 420 5.52 8.61 12.73
CA THR A 420 4.87 8.77 11.43
C THR A 420 3.62 9.65 11.61
N SER A 421 3.69 10.87 11.10
CA SER A 421 2.57 11.84 11.15
C SER A 421 1.61 11.69 9.99
N GLY A 422 2.02 11.07 8.88
CA GLY A 422 1.14 10.85 7.74
C GLY A 422 1.72 9.87 6.73
N VAL A 423 0.87 9.39 5.85
CA VAL A 423 1.24 8.58 4.68
C VAL A 423 0.66 9.22 3.43
N GLY A 424 1.37 9.09 2.31
CA GLY A 424 0.92 9.69 1.07
C GLY A 424 1.07 8.77 -0.13
N MET A 425 0.15 8.94 -1.06
CA MET A 425 0.09 8.30 -2.36
C MET A 425 0.26 9.37 -3.43
N ILE A 426 1.39 9.34 -4.13
CA ILE A 426 1.74 10.34 -5.14
C ILE A 426 0.79 10.21 -6.33
N ILE A 427 0.18 11.32 -6.73
CA ILE A 427 -0.66 11.40 -7.91
C ILE A 427 0.20 11.71 -9.15
N GLY A 428 1.11 12.67 -9.04
CA GLY A 428 1.98 13.10 -10.13
C GLY A 428 2.74 14.38 -9.80
N PRO A 429 3.48 14.91 -10.77
CA PRO A 429 4.18 16.19 -10.64
C PRO A 429 3.20 17.32 -10.30
N ASP A 430 3.71 18.32 -9.58
CA ASP A 430 3.00 19.56 -9.30
C ASP A 430 3.52 20.64 -10.23
N ASP A 431 2.91 20.73 -11.42
CA ASP A 431 3.30 21.68 -12.45
C ASP A 431 2.98 23.14 -12.06
N GLU A 432 2.00 23.36 -11.17
CA GLU A 432 1.65 24.68 -10.68
C GLU A 432 2.72 25.24 -9.71
N ALA A 433 3.25 24.38 -8.84
CA ALA A 433 4.36 24.75 -7.97
C ALA A 433 5.69 24.86 -8.72
N ALA A 434 5.90 24.03 -9.74
CA ALA A 434 7.05 24.18 -10.65
C ALA A 434 6.99 25.49 -11.44
N GLY A 435 5.80 25.94 -11.81
CA GLY A 435 5.56 27.23 -12.44
C GLY A 435 5.72 28.43 -11.50
N SER A 436 5.43 28.27 -10.21
CA SER A 436 5.60 29.34 -9.20
C SER A 436 7.05 29.43 -8.65
N GLY A 437 7.84 28.36 -8.80
CA GLY A 437 9.29 28.32 -8.48
C GLY A 437 10.20 28.65 -9.66
N SER A 438 9.70 28.52 -10.89
CA SER A 438 10.32 28.99 -12.14
C SER A 438 9.79 30.40 -12.50
N GLY A 439 9.58 31.23 -11.53
CA GLY A 439 9.48 32.67 -11.79
C GLY A 439 10.77 33.04 -12.52
N SER A 440 10.69 33.29 -13.85
CA SER A 440 11.81 33.86 -14.53
C SER A 440 12.20 35.10 -13.73
N LEU A 441 13.42 35.13 -13.20
CA LEU A 441 13.92 36.27 -12.48
C LEU A 441 13.86 37.47 -13.46
N VAL A 442 12.85 38.32 -13.33
CA VAL A 442 12.72 39.48 -14.21
C VAL A 442 13.55 40.61 -13.59
N ILE A 443 14.68 40.92 -14.21
CA ILE A 443 15.47 42.09 -13.89
C ILE A 443 14.93 43.24 -14.73
N ASP A 444 14.07 44.06 -14.13
CA ASP A 444 13.55 45.29 -14.74
C ASP A 444 14.60 46.40 -14.48
N MET A 445 15.41 46.66 -15.49
CA MET A 445 16.56 47.57 -15.37
C MET A 445 16.09 49.02 -15.15
N ALA A 446 14.94 49.40 -15.72
CA ALA A 446 14.36 50.73 -15.54
C ALA A 446 13.82 50.89 -14.11
N ALA A 447 13.11 49.88 -13.58
CA ALA A 447 12.59 49.89 -12.21
C ALA A 447 13.70 49.90 -11.15
N LEU A 448 14.86 49.33 -11.46
CA LEU A 448 16.05 49.34 -10.58
C LEU A 448 16.91 50.59 -10.74
N GLY A 449 16.55 51.54 -11.59
CA GLY A 449 17.30 52.77 -11.82
C GLY A 449 18.67 52.58 -12.47
N ILE A 450 18.84 51.50 -13.24
CA ILE A 450 20.10 51.16 -13.88
C ILE A 450 20.28 52.06 -15.12
N GLU A 451 21.42 52.74 -15.20
CA GLU A 451 21.73 53.59 -16.35
C GLU A 451 22.00 52.75 -17.61
N ALA A 452 21.59 53.25 -18.77
CA ALA A 452 21.67 52.58 -20.05
C ALA A 452 23.09 52.06 -20.40
N GLY A 453 24.12 52.71 -19.90
CA GLY A 453 25.52 52.27 -20.10
C GLY A 453 25.91 50.94 -19.46
N HIS A 454 25.09 50.43 -18.52
CA HIS A 454 25.31 49.15 -17.82
C HIS A 454 24.46 48.00 -18.34
N TYR A 455 23.56 48.24 -19.30
CA TYR A 455 22.62 47.22 -19.82
C TYR A 455 23.35 46.02 -20.42
N ASP A 456 24.42 46.23 -21.17
CA ASP A 456 25.18 45.13 -21.81
C ASP A 456 25.87 44.23 -20.78
N ALA A 457 26.34 44.80 -19.64
CA ALA A 457 26.97 44.02 -18.58
C ALA A 457 25.93 43.07 -17.89
N ILE A 458 24.74 43.61 -17.64
CA ILE A 458 23.64 42.86 -17.03
C ILE A 458 23.08 41.80 -17.98
N GLU A 459 22.97 42.11 -19.26
CA GLU A 459 22.53 41.17 -20.29
C GLU A 459 23.51 39.98 -20.42
N LYS A 460 24.83 40.23 -20.32
CA LYS A 460 25.85 39.17 -20.22
C LYS A 460 25.73 38.33 -18.95
N ALA A 461 25.46 38.95 -17.82
CA ALA A 461 25.23 38.26 -16.56
C ALA A 461 23.94 37.38 -16.64
N CYS A 462 22.87 37.89 -17.24
CA CYS A 462 21.66 37.14 -17.50
C CYS A 462 21.90 35.95 -18.44
N ALA A 463 22.70 36.15 -19.50
CA ALA A 463 23.08 35.08 -20.44
C ALA A 463 23.90 33.97 -19.73
N TYR A 464 24.81 34.35 -18.84
CA TYR A 464 25.56 33.41 -18.01
C TYR A 464 24.64 32.62 -17.07
N MET A 465 23.71 33.27 -16.38
CA MET A 465 22.73 32.60 -15.51
C MET A 465 21.84 31.62 -16.27
N ARG A 466 21.37 31.99 -17.49
CA ARG A 466 20.63 31.06 -18.37
C ARG A 466 21.46 29.84 -18.77
N SER A 467 22.77 30.02 -19.04
CA SER A 467 23.69 28.91 -19.34
C SER A 467 23.85 27.92 -18.16
N LYS A 468 23.51 28.36 -16.93
CA LYS A 468 23.49 27.55 -15.71
C LYS A 468 22.11 27.03 -15.34
N GLY A 469 21.13 27.14 -16.23
CA GLY A 469 19.75 26.63 -16.04
C GLY A 469 18.84 27.55 -15.21
N ILE A 470 19.28 28.81 -14.96
CA ILE A 470 18.44 29.79 -14.24
C ILE A 470 17.63 30.58 -15.30
N ASP A 471 16.31 30.52 -15.24
CA ASP A 471 15.46 31.31 -16.14
C ASP A 471 15.46 32.78 -15.69
N VAL A 472 16.16 33.63 -16.47
CA VAL A 472 16.28 35.07 -16.20
C VAL A 472 15.87 35.87 -17.43
N LYS A 473 14.92 36.78 -17.24
CA LYS A 473 14.50 37.77 -18.27
C LYS A 473 15.00 39.15 -17.87
N CYS A 474 15.66 39.83 -18.78
CA CYS A 474 16.04 41.22 -18.61
C CYS A 474 14.99 42.10 -19.37
N LYS A 475 14.40 43.06 -18.66
CA LYS A 475 13.51 44.07 -19.22
C LYS A 475 14.25 45.40 -19.17
N LYS A 476 14.38 46.01 -20.37
CA LYS A 476 15.00 47.34 -20.55
C LYS A 476 14.05 48.46 -20.19
#